data_5d4c9433df70ead75cd61163f1777a50
#
_entry.id   5d4c9433df70ead75cd61163f1777a50
#
_cell.length_a   1.000
_cell.length_b   1.000
_cell.length_c   1.000
_cell.angle_alpha   90.00
_cell.angle_beta   90.00
_cell.angle_gamma   90.00
#
_symmetry.space_group_name_H-M   'P 1'
#
loop_
_entity.id
_entity.type
_entity.pdbx_description
1 polymer ?
#
loop_
_entity_poly.entity_id
_entity_poly.type
_entity_poly.pdbx_seq_one_letter_code
_entity_poly.pdbx_strand_id
1 'polypeptide(L)'
;MFGSIFNNKNNNVNNHVMVKAPISGKVMDLSEVKDEVFASRMVGEGIAIDPSEGSLIAPFDGRVKQVFSTGHAVVLESKEGIAILIHIGLDTVNLKGEGFKVLVSEGQSIKTGDPIIVFDMDFIKNSRYHLQTPVVIPEGDNVKAIEFTKEKYVNKGKDLLMKVSLSM
;
A
#
# COMPACT_ATOMS: atom_id res chain seq x y z
N MET A 1 -33.22 12.00 -38.79
CA MET A 1 -32.31 12.79 -38.01
C MET A 1 -31.67 11.93 -36.95
N PHE A 2 -30.46 11.60 -37.16
CA PHE A 2 -29.72 10.76 -36.24
C PHE A 2 -28.95 11.65 -35.29
N GLY A 3 -29.52 11.89 -34.08
CA GLY A 3 -28.67 12.25 -33.03
C GLY A 3 -27.63 11.15 -32.92
N SER A 4 -26.40 11.41 -33.33
CA SER A 4 -25.33 10.51 -33.01
C SER A 4 -25.25 10.50 -31.51
N ILE A 5 -25.82 9.45 -30.94
CA ILE A 5 -25.46 9.06 -29.58
C ILE A 5 -24.07 8.48 -29.70
N PHE A 6 -23.11 9.31 -30.00
CA PHE A 6 -21.81 9.10 -29.44
C PHE A 6 -22.02 9.42 -27.97
N ASN A 7 -22.47 8.41 -27.24
CA ASN A 7 -22.04 8.27 -25.91
C ASN A 7 -20.52 8.30 -25.97
N ASN A 8 -19.97 9.50 -26.01
CA ASN A 8 -18.72 9.71 -25.40
C ASN A 8 -18.99 9.37 -23.92
N LYS A 9 -19.08 8.08 -23.64
CA LYS A 9 -18.44 7.61 -22.44
C LYS A 9 -17.04 8.12 -22.65
N ASN A 10 -16.76 9.32 -22.15
CA ASN A 10 -15.44 9.65 -21.75
C ASN A 10 -15.08 8.48 -20.86
N ASN A 11 -14.49 7.46 -21.47
CA ASN A 11 -13.60 6.59 -20.80
C ASN A 11 -12.49 7.56 -20.38
N ASN A 12 -12.75 8.32 -19.31
CA ASN A 12 -11.71 8.86 -18.50
C ASN A 12 -11.02 7.60 -17.97
N VAL A 13 -10.18 7.04 -18.84
CA VAL A 13 -9.16 6.11 -18.39
C VAL A 13 -8.40 6.95 -17.40
N ASN A 14 -8.65 6.67 -16.13
CA ASN A 14 -8.01 7.40 -15.06
C ASN A 14 -6.54 7.02 -15.13
N ASN A 15 -5.70 7.85 -15.77
CA ASN A 15 -4.28 7.61 -15.95
C ASN A 15 -3.49 7.76 -14.64
N HIS A 16 -4.20 7.89 -13.53
CA HIS A 16 -3.63 8.08 -12.21
C HIS A 16 -4.26 7.13 -11.20
N VAL A 17 -3.44 6.62 -10.30
CA VAL A 17 -3.90 5.94 -9.09
C VAL A 17 -3.57 6.82 -7.90
N MET A 18 -4.59 7.19 -7.16
CA MET A 18 -4.45 7.95 -5.91
C MET A 18 -4.35 6.95 -4.77
N VAL A 19 -3.18 6.86 -4.17
CA VAL A 19 -2.89 5.94 -3.06
C VAL A 19 -2.98 6.73 -1.77
N LYS A 20 -4.06 6.53 -1.04
CA LYS A 20 -4.20 7.11 0.31
C LYS A 20 -3.31 6.40 1.30
N ALA A 21 -2.96 7.06 2.40
CA ALA A 21 -2.17 6.42 3.44
C ALA A 21 -2.89 5.17 3.96
N PRO A 22 -2.26 3.99 3.89
CA PRO A 22 -2.87 2.77 4.40
C PRO A 22 -2.73 2.61 5.91
N ILE A 23 -1.79 3.33 6.50
CA ILE A 23 -1.48 3.32 7.93
C ILE A 23 -1.21 4.76 8.34
N SER A 24 -1.66 5.16 9.54
CA SER A 24 -1.25 6.44 10.14
C SER A 24 0.16 6.33 10.70
N GLY A 25 0.97 7.36 10.48
CA GLY A 25 2.30 7.40 11.04
C GLY A 25 3.22 8.40 10.36
N LYS A 26 4.49 8.33 10.79
CA LYS A 26 5.55 9.17 10.28
C LYS A 26 6.00 8.64 8.91
N VAL A 27 6.01 9.53 7.92
CA VAL A 27 6.52 9.23 6.58
C VAL A 27 8.04 9.29 6.57
N MET A 28 8.66 8.34 5.89
CA MET A 28 10.10 8.29 5.71
C MET A 28 10.44 7.86 4.29
N ASP A 29 11.56 8.38 3.78
CA ASP A 29 12.10 7.93 2.51
C ASP A 29 12.47 6.45 2.59
N LEU A 30 12.28 5.72 1.51
CA LEU A 30 12.56 4.28 1.48
C LEU A 30 14.03 3.98 1.79
N SER A 31 14.95 4.88 1.41
CA SER A 31 16.38 4.76 1.71
C SER A 31 16.72 4.79 3.21
N GLU A 32 15.81 5.30 4.04
CA GLU A 32 16.00 5.36 5.51
C GLU A 32 15.54 4.10 6.24
N VAL A 33 14.90 3.18 5.54
CA VAL A 33 14.42 1.92 6.11
C VAL A 33 15.60 1.03 6.48
N LYS A 34 15.56 0.43 7.65
CA LYS A 34 16.64 -0.43 8.20
C LYS A 34 16.60 -1.85 7.66
N ASP A 35 16.35 -1.99 6.37
CA ASP A 35 16.39 -3.21 5.59
C ASP A 35 16.91 -2.85 4.20
N GLU A 36 18.08 -3.38 3.84
CA GLU A 36 18.77 -2.99 2.61
C GLU A 36 18.00 -3.38 1.35
N VAL A 37 17.26 -4.47 1.37
CA VAL A 37 16.47 -4.93 0.23
C VAL A 37 15.36 -3.92 -0.12
N PHE A 38 14.72 -3.34 0.88
CA PHE A 38 13.76 -2.26 0.68
C PHE A 38 14.45 -0.92 0.42
N ALA A 39 15.45 -0.58 1.21
CA ALA A 39 16.15 0.72 1.12
C ALA A 39 16.85 0.91 -0.23
N SER A 40 17.37 -0.15 -0.83
CA SER A 40 18.00 -0.14 -2.16
C SER A 40 17.01 -0.15 -3.32
N ARG A 41 15.71 -0.22 -3.04
CA ARG A 41 14.63 -0.34 -4.03
C ARG A 41 14.63 -1.62 -4.86
N MET A 42 15.29 -2.68 -4.39
CA MET A 42 15.30 -3.98 -5.08
C MET A 42 13.91 -4.61 -5.18
N VAL A 43 13.05 -4.39 -4.17
CA VAL A 43 11.66 -4.88 -4.19
C VAL A 43 10.79 -4.02 -5.09
N GLY A 44 11.03 -2.72 -5.12
CA GLY A 44 10.28 -1.76 -5.92
C GLY A 44 10.45 -0.34 -5.41
N GLU A 45 9.95 0.62 -6.19
CA GLU A 45 9.90 2.02 -5.81
C GLU A 45 8.74 2.25 -4.84
N GLY A 46 8.93 3.11 -3.88
CA GLY A 46 7.91 3.42 -2.90
C GLY A 46 8.38 4.36 -1.81
N ILE A 47 7.70 4.27 -0.69
CA ILE A 47 7.90 5.09 0.50
C ILE A 47 7.64 4.21 1.72
N ALA A 48 8.03 4.65 2.89
CA ALA A 48 7.76 3.92 4.12
C ALA A 48 7.01 4.77 5.13
N ILE A 49 6.31 4.09 6.03
CA ILE A 49 5.62 4.70 7.16
C ILE A 49 6.10 4.01 8.43
N ASP A 50 6.44 4.79 9.43
CA ASP A 50 6.63 4.31 10.80
C ASP A 50 5.29 4.44 11.54
N PRO A 51 4.57 3.33 11.81
CA PRO A 51 3.20 3.39 12.26
C PRO A 51 3.03 4.02 13.64
N SER A 52 1.95 4.77 13.81
CA SER A 52 1.48 5.27 15.11
C SER A 52 0.34 4.45 15.70
N GLU A 53 -0.27 3.60 14.89
CA GLU A 53 -1.34 2.68 15.30
C GLU A 53 -1.29 1.38 14.50
N GLY A 54 -1.83 0.30 15.05
CA GLY A 54 -1.76 -1.05 14.50
C GLY A 54 -2.91 -1.40 13.57
N SER A 55 -3.22 -0.56 12.60
CA SER A 55 -4.33 -0.79 11.65
C SER A 55 -3.91 -0.41 10.24
N LEU A 56 -4.03 -1.40 9.34
CA LEU A 56 -3.82 -1.24 7.91
C LEU A 56 -5.17 -1.30 7.20
N ILE A 57 -5.45 -0.28 6.40
CA ILE A 57 -6.68 -0.16 5.62
C ILE A 57 -6.38 -0.08 4.12
N ALA A 58 -7.40 -0.36 3.30
CA ALA A 58 -7.28 -0.26 1.85
C ALA A 58 -6.98 1.19 1.42
N PRO A 59 -5.90 1.42 0.67
CA PRO A 59 -5.50 2.76 0.23
C PRO A 59 -6.20 3.23 -1.04
N PHE A 60 -6.93 2.34 -1.69
CA PHE A 60 -7.69 2.57 -2.92
C PHE A 60 -8.78 1.51 -3.08
N ASP A 61 -9.66 1.72 -4.04
CA ASP A 61 -10.61 0.70 -4.49
C ASP A 61 -9.90 -0.30 -5.40
N GLY A 62 -10.18 -1.58 -5.22
CA GLY A 62 -9.56 -2.64 -5.99
C GLY A 62 -9.83 -4.02 -5.42
N ARG A 63 -8.82 -4.83 -5.33
CA ARG A 63 -8.90 -6.20 -4.80
C ARG A 63 -7.66 -6.61 -4.04
N VAL A 64 -7.81 -7.62 -3.20
CA VAL A 64 -6.68 -8.30 -2.54
C VAL A 64 -6.05 -9.26 -3.53
N LYS A 65 -4.81 -9.00 -3.96
CA LYS A 65 -4.10 -9.85 -4.91
C LYS A 65 -3.41 -11.01 -4.22
N GLN A 66 -2.79 -10.75 -3.08
CA GLN A 66 -2.04 -11.76 -2.31
C GLN A 66 -2.08 -11.44 -0.82
N VAL A 67 -2.25 -12.47 0.00
CA VAL A 67 -2.02 -12.41 1.45
C VAL A 67 -0.86 -13.34 1.78
N PHE A 68 0.17 -12.82 2.44
CA PHE A 68 1.26 -13.67 2.92
C PHE A 68 0.77 -14.53 4.09
N SER A 69 1.13 -15.80 4.10
CA SER A 69 0.60 -16.77 5.07
C SER A 69 0.85 -16.38 6.53
N THR A 70 1.91 -15.65 6.80
CA THR A 70 2.25 -15.10 8.12
C THR A 70 1.57 -13.76 8.43
N GLY A 71 0.74 -13.24 7.54
CA GLY A 71 -0.08 -12.04 7.77
C GLY A 71 0.67 -10.72 7.90
N HIS A 72 2.00 -10.71 7.78
CA HIS A 72 2.81 -9.51 7.92
C HIS A 72 2.85 -8.63 6.67
N ALA A 73 2.42 -9.15 5.53
CA ALA A 73 2.42 -8.45 4.25
C ALA A 73 1.22 -8.81 3.38
N VAL A 74 0.85 -7.89 2.53
CA VAL A 74 -0.26 -8.02 1.60
C VAL A 74 0.07 -7.30 0.29
N VAL A 75 -0.41 -7.84 -0.81
CA VAL A 75 -0.41 -7.16 -2.11
C VAL A 75 -1.84 -6.79 -2.46
N LEU A 76 -2.08 -5.51 -2.66
CA LEU A 76 -3.37 -4.96 -3.07
C LEU A 76 -3.24 -4.41 -4.49
N GLU A 77 -4.23 -4.67 -5.31
CA GLU A 77 -4.27 -4.20 -6.70
C GLU A 77 -5.42 -3.22 -6.88
N SER A 78 -5.11 -2.04 -7.41
CA SER A 78 -6.10 -1.03 -7.72
C SER A 78 -6.96 -1.42 -8.92
N LYS A 79 -8.11 -0.77 -9.09
CA LYS A 79 -8.96 -0.95 -10.29
C LYS A 79 -8.22 -0.67 -11.59
N GLU A 80 -7.25 0.22 -11.55
CA GLU A 80 -6.42 0.62 -12.69
C GLU A 80 -5.28 -0.39 -12.98
N GLY A 81 -5.12 -1.42 -12.14
CA GLY A 81 -4.15 -2.49 -12.33
C GLY A 81 -2.77 -2.28 -11.70
N ILE A 82 -2.64 -1.33 -10.78
CA ILE A 82 -1.41 -1.16 -10.01
C ILE A 82 -1.43 -2.01 -8.75
N ALA A 83 -0.41 -2.86 -8.61
CA ALA A 83 -0.19 -3.66 -7.42
C ALA A 83 0.75 -2.93 -6.45
N ILE A 84 0.36 -2.90 -5.19
CA ILE A 84 1.15 -2.32 -4.11
C ILE A 84 1.39 -3.39 -3.05
N LEU A 85 2.65 -3.59 -2.68
CA LEU A 85 3.06 -4.39 -1.55
C LEU A 85 3.15 -3.51 -0.31
N ILE A 86 2.47 -3.91 0.74
CA ILE A 86 2.57 -3.30 2.06
C ILE A 86 3.14 -4.36 3.01
N HIS A 87 4.34 -4.08 3.52
CA HIS A 87 5.10 -5.00 4.36
C HIS A 87 5.22 -4.43 5.76
N ILE A 88 4.44 -4.97 6.70
CA ILE A 88 4.36 -4.45 8.07
C ILE A 88 5.58 -4.88 8.86
N GLY A 89 6.42 -3.90 9.18
CA GLY A 89 7.67 -4.11 9.88
C GLY A 89 8.76 -4.74 9.02
N LEU A 90 9.91 -4.96 9.63
CA LEU A 90 11.09 -5.55 8.99
C LEU A 90 11.38 -6.90 9.62
N ASP A 91 11.64 -7.92 8.81
CA ASP A 91 11.87 -9.32 9.24
C ASP A 91 10.71 -9.95 10.04
N THR A 92 9.55 -9.34 10.01
CA THR A 92 8.37 -9.76 10.79
C THR A 92 7.75 -11.08 10.31
N VAL A 93 8.18 -11.60 9.17
CA VAL A 93 7.92 -12.98 8.75
C VAL A 93 8.36 -13.99 9.83
N ASN A 94 9.41 -13.68 10.58
CA ASN A 94 9.95 -14.52 11.64
C ASN A 94 9.05 -14.63 12.87
N LEU A 95 8.04 -13.77 12.98
CA LEU A 95 7.00 -13.87 14.02
C LEU A 95 5.98 -14.98 13.74
N LYS A 96 6.01 -15.56 12.56
CA LYS A 96 5.16 -16.70 12.15
C LYS A 96 3.66 -16.47 12.34
N GLY A 97 3.23 -15.22 12.11
CA GLY A 97 1.85 -14.81 12.21
C GLY A 97 1.45 -14.24 13.57
N GLU A 98 2.26 -14.38 14.60
CA GLU A 98 1.95 -13.77 15.89
C GLU A 98 1.98 -12.25 15.81
N GLY A 99 0.95 -11.61 16.36
CA GLY A 99 0.79 -10.16 16.34
C GLY A 99 0.09 -9.61 15.10
N PHE A 100 -0.33 -10.47 14.17
CA PHE A 100 -1.07 -10.07 12.95
C PHE A 100 -2.41 -10.76 12.87
N LYS A 101 -3.45 -9.98 12.55
CA LYS A 101 -4.79 -10.49 12.25
C LYS A 101 -5.21 -10.00 10.87
N VAL A 102 -5.25 -10.92 9.92
CA VAL A 102 -5.72 -10.65 8.56
C VAL A 102 -7.23 -10.69 8.53
N LEU A 103 -7.85 -9.65 7.97
CA LEU A 103 -9.31 -9.48 7.92
C LEU A 103 -9.89 -9.71 6.53
N VAL A 104 -9.06 -10.04 5.55
CA VAL A 104 -9.44 -10.20 4.16
C VAL A 104 -8.91 -11.51 3.58
N SER A 105 -9.48 -11.92 2.46
CA SER A 105 -9.05 -13.09 1.70
C SER A 105 -8.56 -12.67 0.31
N GLU A 106 -7.67 -13.48 -0.28
CA GLU A 106 -7.23 -13.28 -1.66
C GLU A 106 -8.42 -13.26 -2.62
N GLY A 107 -8.41 -12.33 -3.57
CA GLY A 107 -9.48 -12.10 -4.54
C GLY A 107 -10.64 -11.24 -4.05
N GLN A 108 -10.67 -10.89 -2.76
CA GLN A 108 -11.73 -10.06 -2.19
C GLN A 108 -11.67 -8.64 -2.76
N SER A 109 -12.83 -8.12 -3.18
CA SER A 109 -12.99 -6.70 -3.53
C SER A 109 -12.87 -5.82 -2.30
N ILE A 110 -12.14 -4.72 -2.44
CA ILE A 110 -11.92 -3.74 -1.38
C ILE A 110 -12.27 -2.34 -1.85
N LYS A 111 -12.70 -1.52 -0.90
CA LYS A 111 -12.88 -0.08 -1.06
C LYS A 111 -11.95 0.66 -0.14
N THR A 112 -11.54 1.84 -0.56
CA THR A 112 -10.73 2.75 0.26
C THR A 112 -11.27 2.81 1.69
N GLY A 113 -10.43 2.54 2.67
CA GLY A 113 -10.80 2.55 4.09
C GLY A 113 -11.21 1.20 4.66
N ASP A 114 -11.43 0.18 3.84
CA ASP A 114 -11.75 -1.15 4.36
C ASP A 114 -10.61 -1.69 5.21
N PRO A 115 -10.89 -2.28 6.39
CA PRO A 115 -9.88 -2.91 7.22
C PRO A 115 -9.24 -4.10 6.52
N ILE A 116 -7.91 -4.16 6.50
CA ILE A 116 -7.15 -5.23 5.86
C ILE A 116 -6.41 -6.10 6.88
N ILE A 117 -5.58 -5.49 7.72
CA ILE A 117 -4.79 -6.17 8.75
C ILE A 117 -4.81 -5.32 10.03
N VAL A 118 -4.97 -5.98 11.15
CA VAL A 118 -4.72 -5.40 12.48
C VAL A 118 -3.47 -6.02 13.04
N PHE A 119 -2.58 -5.24 13.60
CA PHE A 119 -1.32 -5.74 14.16
C PHE A 119 -1.03 -5.14 15.53
N ASP A 120 -0.39 -5.95 16.36
CA ASP A 120 -0.02 -5.59 17.73
C ASP A 120 1.37 -4.96 17.75
N MET A 121 1.38 -3.62 17.80
CA MET A 121 2.63 -2.84 17.76
C MET A 121 3.53 -3.14 18.95
N ASP A 122 2.98 -3.25 20.14
CA ASP A 122 3.76 -3.51 21.35
C ASP A 122 4.40 -4.89 21.33
N PHE A 123 3.65 -5.90 20.88
CA PHE A 123 4.17 -7.24 20.68
C PHE A 123 5.33 -7.28 19.68
N ILE A 124 5.20 -6.60 18.56
CA ILE A 124 6.23 -6.56 17.51
C ILE A 124 7.49 -5.84 18.02
N LYS A 125 7.33 -4.69 18.70
CA LYS A 125 8.44 -3.95 19.31
C LYS A 125 9.14 -4.75 20.42
N ASN A 126 8.37 -5.40 21.28
CA ASN A 126 8.90 -6.22 22.37
C ASN A 126 9.60 -7.46 21.87
N SER A 127 9.25 -7.92 20.67
CA SER A 127 9.93 -9.00 19.94
C SER A 127 11.21 -8.53 19.24
N ARG A 128 11.58 -7.27 19.38
CA ARG A 128 12.78 -6.60 18.83
C ARG A 128 12.79 -6.45 17.31
N TYR A 129 11.62 -6.34 16.69
CA TYR A 129 11.48 -6.01 15.27
C TYR A 129 11.16 -4.53 15.07
N HIS A 130 11.66 -3.96 13.98
CA HIS A 130 11.27 -2.63 13.56
C HIS A 130 9.88 -2.63 12.96
N LEU A 131 9.11 -1.60 13.26
CA LEU A 131 7.76 -1.39 12.70
C LEU A 131 7.76 -0.64 11.37
N GLN A 132 8.90 -0.13 10.92
CA GLN A 132 8.99 0.55 9.63
C GLN A 132 8.30 -0.29 8.55
N THR A 133 7.35 0.32 7.87
CA THR A 133 6.45 -0.37 6.96
C THR A 133 6.63 0.15 5.55
N PRO A 134 7.38 -0.56 4.68
CA PRO A 134 7.46 -0.22 3.27
C PRO A 134 6.11 -0.35 2.56
N VAL A 135 5.83 0.62 1.70
CA VAL A 135 4.69 0.66 0.78
C VAL A 135 5.28 0.85 -0.61
N VAL A 136 5.39 -0.22 -1.36
CA VAL A 136 6.16 -0.25 -2.61
C VAL A 136 5.35 -0.82 -3.78
N ILE A 137 5.73 -0.43 -4.99
CA ILE A 137 5.18 -0.97 -6.23
C ILE A 137 6.20 -1.99 -6.76
N PRO A 138 5.94 -3.31 -6.61
CA PRO A 138 6.93 -4.34 -6.96
C PRO A 138 7.14 -4.50 -8.47
N GLU A 139 6.12 -4.19 -9.27
CA GLU A 139 6.16 -4.25 -10.73
C GLU A 139 5.65 -2.94 -11.30
N GLY A 140 6.54 -2.15 -11.86
CA GLY A 140 6.26 -0.79 -12.31
C GLY A 140 6.29 -0.60 -13.82
N ASP A 141 6.11 -1.64 -14.65
CA ASP A 141 6.29 -1.57 -16.10
C ASP A 141 5.34 -0.58 -16.78
N ASN A 142 4.16 -0.36 -16.20
CA ASN A 142 3.18 0.59 -16.67
C ASN A 142 3.15 1.90 -15.86
N VAL A 143 4.11 2.10 -14.98
CA VAL A 143 4.24 3.32 -14.19
C VAL A 143 5.10 4.33 -14.94
N LYS A 144 4.52 5.50 -15.19
CA LYS A 144 5.21 6.62 -15.82
C LYS A 144 5.94 7.48 -14.79
N ALA A 145 5.28 7.77 -13.67
CA ALA A 145 5.82 8.62 -12.61
C ALA A 145 5.11 8.33 -11.29
N ILE A 146 5.80 8.56 -10.20
CA ILE A 146 5.26 8.52 -8.85
C ILE A 146 5.57 9.84 -8.16
N GLU A 147 4.54 10.48 -7.63
CA GLU A 147 4.66 11.67 -6.81
C GLU A 147 4.32 11.31 -5.37
N PHE A 148 5.30 11.45 -4.49
CA PHE A 148 5.16 11.12 -3.07
C PHE A 148 4.69 12.33 -2.27
N THR A 149 3.95 12.07 -1.18
CA THR A 149 3.62 13.11 -0.22
C THR A 149 4.87 13.80 0.30
N LYS A 150 4.74 15.10 0.58
CA LYS A 150 5.77 15.92 1.27
C LYS A 150 5.47 16.08 2.75
N GLU A 151 4.34 15.54 3.21
CA GLU A 151 3.97 15.56 4.61
C GLU A 151 4.89 14.65 5.42
N LYS A 152 5.22 15.08 6.64
CA LYS A 152 6.04 14.30 7.56
C LYS A 152 5.23 13.24 8.31
N TYR A 153 3.92 13.42 8.36
CA TYR A 153 2.96 12.54 9.01
C TYR A 153 1.71 12.41 8.16
N VAL A 154 1.16 11.22 8.08
CA VAL A 154 -0.08 10.95 7.35
C VAL A 154 -1.10 10.24 8.23
N ASN A 155 -2.37 10.54 7.98
CA ASN A 155 -3.51 9.88 8.58
C ASN A 155 -4.11 8.89 7.59
N LYS A 156 -4.27 7.64 8.00
CA LYS A 156 -4.80 6.57 7.14
C LYS A 156 -6.18 6.92 6.57
N GLY A 157 -6.37 6.61 5.30
CA GLY A 157 -7.62 6.82 4.59
C GLY A 157 -7.98 8.27 4.31
N LYS A 158 -7.23 9.23 4.85
CA LYS A 158 -7.47 10.67 4.71
C LYS A 158 -6.43 11.34 3.82
N ASP A 159 -5.17 11.19 4.16
CA ASP A 159 -4.08 11.85 3.46
C ASP A 159 -3.61 11.03 2.26
N LEU A 160 -3.24 11.71 1.18
CA LEU A 160 -2.62 11.07 0.02
C LEU A 160 -1.18 10.71 0.35
N LEU A 161 -0.81 9.45 0.14
CA LEU A 161 0.58 8.98 0.31
C LEU A 161 1.38 9.13 -0.98
N MET A 162 0.81 8.71 -2.09
CA MET A 162 1.41 8.85 -3.40
C MET A 162 0.38 8.94 -4.52
N LYS A 163 0.76 9.58 -5.61
CA LYS A 163 0.03 9.61 -6.86
C LYS A 163 0.85 8.90 -7.92
N VAL A 164 0.30 7.84 -8.48
CA VAL A 164 0.94 7.04 -9.51
C VAL A 164 0.35 7.40 -10.87
N SER A 165 1.19 7.87 -11.78
CA SER A 165 0.81 8.15 -13.15
C SER A 165 1.13 6.95 -14.03
N LEU A 166 0.18 6.55 -14.86
CA LEU A 166 0.29 5.37 -15.71
C LEU A 166 0.72 5.74 -17.13
N SER A 167 1.51 4.87 -17.72
CA SER A 167 1.80 4.89 -19.15
C SER A 167 0.53 4.49 -19.91
N MET A 168 0.26 5.23 -21.00
CA MET A 168 -0.82 4.82 -21.92
C MET A 168 -0.34 3.71 -22.86
#